data_c10f0c3d48990acd895c0d1d17e69bf9
#
_entry.id   c10f0c3d48990acd895c0d1d17e69bf9
#
_cell.length_a   1.000
_cell.length_b   1.000
_cell.length_c   1.000
_cell.angle_alpha   90.00
_cell.angle_beta   90.00
_cell.angle_gamma   90.00
#
_symmetry.space_group_name_H-M   'P 1'
#
loop_
_entity.id
_entity.type
_entity.pdbx_description
1 polymer ?
#
loop_
_entity_poly.entity_id
_entity_poly.type
_entity_poly.pdbx_seq_one_letter_code
_entity_poly.pdbx_strand_id
1 'polypeptide(L)'
;MNILVTGASGGFGELITKILAKDGHQVFATMRGIGGKNVNAAGQLKSWAQGEKLAVEVIELDVTSQDSVDTAIAKVLADAGHIDVVINNAGIASRGPIESFTVAELHHVFDVNTFGSLRINKAILPGMRERKSGLIIQITSSLGRLVIPMGNAYGASKFAMESFAEALHYQLKPFTIDVAIVEPGSFSTPVMENALVGTESRILSAYNAVSNTKPRMPINPSDPQEIADAVKRLVDMPAGTRPLRTVVGTVFTAGVEELNSASEKTTKDLWDSLGLST
;
A
#
# COMPACT_ATOMS: atom_id res chain seq x y z
N MET A 1 -11.96 -13.62 9.29
CA MET A 1 -11.06 -13.76 8.11
C MET A 1 -9.61 -13.75 8.58
N ASN A 2 -8.72 -14.35 7.80
CA ASN A 2 -7.27 -14.34 7.98
C ASN A 2 -6.68 -13.22 7.12
N ILE A 3 -6.17 -12.16 7.73
CA ILE A 3 -5.77 -10.93 7.06
C ILE A 3 -4.27 -10.69 7.25
N LEU A 4 -3.54 -10.56 6.14
CA LEU A 4 -2.11 -10.21 6.14
C LEU A 4 -1.96 -8.70 5.91
N VAL A 5 -1.28 -8.00 6.82
CA VAL A 5 -0.97 -6.56 6.69
C VAL A 5 0.53 -6.38 6.58
N THR A 6 1.02 -5.77 5.50
CA THR A 6 2.45 -5.45 5.36
C THR A 6 2.76 -4.05 5.88
N GLY A 7 3.93 -3.89 6.51
CA GLY A 7 4.37 -2.59 7.03
C GLY A 7 3.59 -2.11 8.26
N ALA A 8 3.29 -3.01 9.20
CA ALA A 8 2.49 -2.73 10.39
C ALA A 8 3.27 -2.10 11.56
N SER A 9 4.51 -1.63 11.34
CA SER A 9 5.35 -1.04 12.41
C SER A 9 4.93 0.37 12.83
N GLY A 10 3.95 0.97 12.18
CA GLY A 10 3.44 2.31 12.46
C GLY A 10 2.53 2.84 11.36
N GLY A 11 2.07 4.08 11.49
CA GLY A 11 1.24 4.76 10.50
C GLY A 11 -0.02 3.99 10.14
N PHE A 12 -0.34 3.95 8.84
CA PHE A 12 -1.55 3.26 8.37
C PHE A 12 -1.56 1.77 8.73
N GLY A 13 -0.42 1.06 8.59
CA GLY A 13 -0.37 -0.38 8.82
C GLY A 13 -0.69 -0.78 10.25
N GLU A 14 -0.28 0.01 11.23
CA GLU A 14 -0.63 -0.19 12.63
C GLU A 14 -2.13 0.06 12.88
N LEU A 15 -2.67 1.18 12.36
CA LEU A 15 -4.09 1.53 12.51
C LEU A 15 -5.01 0.51 11.84
N ILE A 16 -4.66 0.08 10.63
CA ILE A 16 -5.37 -0.98 9.89
C ILE A 16 -5.36 -2.29 10.70
N THR A 17 -4.19 -2.69 11.22
CA THR A 17 -4.09 -3.87 12.09
C THR A 17 -5.02 -3.78 13.28
N LYS A 18 -5.01 -2.63 13.96
CA LYS A 18 -5.82 -2.43 15.17
C LYS A 18 -7.32 -2.45 14.91
N ILE A 19 -7.79 -1.80 13.84
CA ILE A 19 -9.23 -1.74 13.55
C ILE A 19 -9.75 -3.11 13.12
N LEU A 20 -9.01 -3.84 12.28
CA LEU A 20 -9.41 -5.16 11.80
C LEU A 20 -9.37 -6.22 12.91
N ALA A 21 -8.39 -6.16 13.81
CA ALA A 21 -8.35 -7.04 14.98
C ALA A 21 -9.53 -6.79 15.92
N LYS A 22 -9.89 -5.53 16.19
CA LYS A 22 -11.08 -5.17 16.99
C LYS A 22 -12.38 -5.62 16.34
N ASP A 23 -12.39 -5.76 15.01
CA ASP A 23 -13.54 -6.28 14.26
C ASP A 23 -13.63 -7.83 14.27
N GLY A 24 -12.75 -8.49 15.02
CA GLY A 24 -12.77 -9.94 15.24
C GLY A 24 -12.03 -10.74 14.18
N HIS A 25 -11.19 -10.13 13.36
CA HIS A 25 -10.37 -10.84 12.39
C HIS A 25 -9.07 -11.37 13.02
N GLN A 26 -8.55 -12.49 12.48
CA GLN A 26 -7.17 -12.91 12.71
C GLN A 26 -6.24 -12.05 11.85
N VAL A 27 -5.40 -11.23 12.45
CA VAL A 27 -4.51 -10.31 11.73
C VAL A 27 -3.05 -10.73 11.88
N PHE A 28 -2.40 -10.99 10.77
CA PHE A 28 -0.97 -11.23 10.66
C PHE A 28 -0.28 -9.90 10.30
N ALA A 29 0.19 -9.21 11.34
CA ALA A 29 0.83 -7.90 11.23
C ALA A 29 2.30 -8.07 10.92
N THR A 30 2.74 -7.73 9.70
CA THR A 30 4.12 -7.96 9.29
C THR A 30 4.95 -6.69 9.24
N MET A 31 6.21 -6.82 9.65
CA MET A 31 7.20 -5.75 9.59
C MET A 31 8.60 -6.34 9.56
N ARG A 32 9.56 -5.63 8.98
CA ARG A 32 10.97 -6.05 8.97
C ARG A 32 11.67 -5.70 10.27
N GLY A 33 12.67 -6.48 10.66
CA GLY A 33 13.55 -6.19 11.80
C GLY A 33 12.83 -6.19 13.16
N ILE A 34 11.97 -7.18 13.41
CA ILE A 34 11.26 -7.34 14.69
C ILE A 34 12.20 -7.63 15.86
N GLY A 35 13.39 -8.18 15.60
CA GLY A 35 14.46 -8.36 16.58
C GLY A 35 15.51 -7.24 16.59
N GLY A 36 15.29 -6.17 15.80
CA GLY A 36 16.22 -5.06 15.62
C GLY A 36 15.53 -3.70 15.64
N LYS A 37 15.54 -3.00 14.49
CA LYS A 37 15.05 -1.61 14.41
C LYS A 37 13.56 -1.45 14.77
N ASN A 38 12.73 -2.44 14.60
CA ASN A 38 11.30 -2.41 14.91
C ASN A 38 10.94 -3.22 16.16
N VAL A 39 11.90 -3.59 17.01
CA VAL A 39 11.65 -4.39 18.22
C VAL A 39 10.64 -3.72 19.16
N ASN A 40 10.69 -2.40 19.31
CA ASN A 40 9.76 -1.65 20.15
C ASN A 40 8.35 -1.65 19.55
N ALA A 41 8.20 -1.37 18.25
CA ALA A 41 6.92 -1.39 17.57
C ALA A 41 6.27 -2.79 17.62
N ALA A 42 7.07 -3.84 17.38
CA ALA A 42 6.63 -5.22 17.49
C ALA A 42 6.17 -5.57 18.92
N GLY A 43 6.94 -5.15 19.93
CA GLY A 43 6.59 -5.37 21.34
C GLY A 43 5.32 -4.63 21.75
N GLN A 44 5.18 -3.37 21.37
CA GLN A 44 3.99 -2.56 21.66
C GLN A 44 2.72 -3.15 21.03
N LEU A 45 2.79 -3.56 19.75
CA LEU A 45 1.65 -4.15 19.06
C LEU A 45 1.24 -5.49 19.67
N LYS A 46 2.21 -6.36 20.02
CA LYS A 46 1.96 -7.62 20.74
C LYS A 46 1.32 -7.39 22.10
N SER A 47 1.88 -6.49 22.90
CA SER A 47 1.38 -6.18 24.26
C SER A 47 -0.04 -5.59 24.21
N TRP A 48 -0.30 -4.70 23.23
CA TRP A 48 -1.63 -4.16 23.02
C TRP A 48 -2.64 -5.27 22.66
N ALA A 49 -2.31 -6.14 21.72
CA ALA A 49 -3.20 -7.21 21.30
C ALA A 49 -3.49 -8.21 22.44
N GLN A 50 -2.49 -8.54 23.25
CA GLN A 50 -2.65 -9.40 24.43
C GLN A 50 -3.55 -8.74 25.50
N GLY A 51 -3.34 -7.45 25.77
CA GLY A 51 -4.16 -6.69 26.73
C GLY A 51 -5.63 -6.63 26.33
N GLU A 52 -5.92 -6.46 25.06
CA GLU A 52 -7.27 -6.41 24.49
C GLU A 52 -7.83 -7.82 24.15
N LYS A 53 -7.04 -8.88 24.31
CA LYS A 53 -7.37 -10.28 23.95
C LYS A 53 -7.76 -10.44 22.47
N LEU A 54 -7.03 -9.78 21.59
CA LEU A 54 -7.27 -9.76 20.15
C LEU A 54 -6.35 -10.74 19.41
N ALA A 55 -6.84 -11.26 18.31
CA ALA A 55 -6.14 -12.22 17.47
C ALA A 55 -5.17 -11.50 16.53
N VAL A 56 -4.00 -11.09 17.02
CA VAL A 56 -2.94 -10.46 16.23
C VAL A 56 -1.65 -11.23 16.42
N GLU A 57 -1.01 -11.58 15.32
CA GLU A 57 0.33 -12.14 15.31
C GLU A 57 1.29 -11.20 14.59
N VAL A 58 2.44 -10.92 15.21
CA VAL A 58 3.49 -10.08 14.60
C VAL A 58 4.55 -10.99 13.99
N ILE A 59 4.75 -10.87 12.66
CA ILE A 59 5.63 -11.73 11.87
C ILE A 59 6.73 -10.89 11.20
N GLU A 60 7.97 -11.41 11.22
CA GLU A 60 9.07 -10.85 10.43
C GLU A 60 8.77 -10.95 8.94
N LEU A 61 8.82 -9.82 8.22
CA LEU A 61 8.71 -9.81 6.77
C LEU A 61 9.38 -8.56 6.19
N ASP A 62 10.39 -8.78 5.35
CA ASP A 62 10.97 -7.76 4.48
C ASP A 62 10.46 -7.98 3.05
N VAL A 63 9.67 -7.03 2.54
CA VAL A 63 9.07 -7.11 1.19
C VAL A 63 10.11 -7.08 0.07
N THR A 64 11.35 -6.68 0.36
CA THR A 64 12.46 -6.66 -0.61
C THR A 64 13.17 -8.02 -0.74
N SER A 65 12.92 -8.96 0.17
CA SER A 65 13.52 -10.30 0.18
C SER A 65 12.48 -11.36 -0.16
N GLN A 66 12.71 -12.11 -1.24
CA GLN A 66 11.83 -13.22 -1.62
C GLN A 66 11.79 -14.30 -0.53
N ASP A 67 12.94 -14.66 0.02
CA ASP A 67 13.05 -15.68 1.08
C ASP A 67 12.28 -15.26 2.34
N SER A 68 12.34 -13.97 2.70
CA SER A 68 11.56 -13.43 3.82
C SER A 68 10.06 -13.51 3.56
N VAL A 69 9.63 -13.17 2.35
CA VAL A 69 8.23 -13.28 1.93
C VAL A 69 7.76 -14.73 2.00
N ASP A 70 8.50 -15.65 1.39
CA ASP A 70 8.14 -17.07 1.33
C ASP A 70 8.06 -17.69 2.73
N THR A 71 9.02 -17.37 3.61
CA THR A 71 9.03 -17.81 5.01
C THR A 71 7.83 -17.29 5.78
N ALA A 72 7.51 -16.00 5.65
CA ALA A 72 6.38 -15.38 6.35
C ALA A 72 5.04 -15.95 5.86
N ILE A 73 4.87 -16.10 4.55
CA ILE A 73 3.64 -16.66 3.97
C ILE A 73 3.48 -18.14 4.36
N ALA A 74 4.55 -18.92 4.31
CA ALA A 74 4.51 -20.33 4.76
C ALA A 74 4.07 -20.43 6.23
N LYS A 75 4.59 -19.55 7.10
CA LYS A 75 4.18 -19.50 8.51
C LYS A 75 2.70 -19.17 8.64
N VAL A 76 2.19 -18.14 7.96
CA VAL A 76 0.76 -17.78 8.01
C VAL A 76 -0.12 -18.94 7.53
N LEU A 77 0.28 -19.61 6.46
CA LEU A 77 -0.47 -20.75 5.93
C LEU A 77 -0.44 -21.97 6.88
N ALA A 78 0.65 -22.20 7.60
CA ALA A 78 0.74 -23.24 8.62
C ALA A 78 -0.19 -22.97 9.82
N ASP A 79 -0.29 -21.69 10.22
CA ASP A 79 -1.06 -21.30 11.40
C ASP A 79 -2.57 -21.17 11.10
N ALA A 80 -2.93 -20.63 9.93
CA ALA A 80 -4.31 -20.27 9.57
C ALA A 80 -4.89 -21.07 8.40
N GLY A 81 -4.11 -21.87 7.72
CA GLY A 81 -4.53 -22.66 6.56
C GLY A 81 -4.66 -21.86 5.27
N HIS A 82 -5.05 -20.60 5.32
CA HIS A 82 -5.22 -19.74 4.14
C HIS A 82 -5.17 -18.26 4.53
N ILE A 83 -5.03 -17.41 3.50
CA ILE A 83 -5.12 -15.94 3.62
C ILE A 83 -6.34 -15.48 2.83
N ASP A 84 -7.28 -14.81 3.47
CA ASP A 84 -8.48 -14.24 2.84
C ASP A 84 -8.22 -12.88 2.24
N VAL A 85 -7.48 -12.04 2.96
CA VAL A 85 -7.20 -10.65 2.58
C VAL A 85 -5.72 -10.36 2.73
N VAL A 86 -5.14 -9.70 1.74
CA VAL A 86 -3.83 -9.06 1.87
C VAL A 86 -3.93 -7.55 1.72
N ILE A 87 -3.28 -6.83 2.62
CA ILE A 87 -3.17 -5.38 2.58
C ILE A 87 -1.71 -5.03 2.35
N ASN A 88 -1.39 -4.67 1.11
CA ASN A 88 -0.08 -4.21 0.69
C ASN A 88 0.08 -2.74 1.07
N ASN A 89 0.53 -2.50 2.29
CA ASN A 89 0.73 -1.17 2.85
C ASN A 89 2.22 -0.80 2.99
N ALA A 90 3.13 -1.78 3.05
CA ALA A 90 4.56 -1.50 3.16
C ALA A 90 5.05 -0.55 2.07
N GLY A 91 5.74 0.51 2.47
CA GLY A 91 6.26 1.50 1.54
C GLY A 91 7.18 2.50 2.20
N ILE A 92 7.96 3.20 1.37
CA ILE A 92 8.82 4.30 1.76
C ILE A 92 8.50 5.52 0.91
N ALA A 93 8.62 6.71 1.50
CA ALA A 93 8.57 7.96 0.76
C ALA A 93 9.95 8.33 0.20
N SER A 94 9.96 9.17 -0.82
CA SER A 94 11.17 9.87 -1.28
C SER A 94 10.82 11.32 -1.60
N ARG A 95 11.79 12.22 -1.44
CA ARG A 95 11.64 13.64 -1.76
C ARG A 95 12.94 14.24 -2.29
N GLY A 96 12.82 15.14 -3.22
CA GLY A 96 13.93 15.87 -3.82
C GLY A 96 13.86 15.90 -5.33
N PRO A 97 14.73 16.67 -6.01
CA PRO A 97 14.83 16.65 -7.46
C PRO A 97 15.19 15.23 -7.94
N ILE A 98 14.64 14.79 -9.05
CA ILE A 98 14.94 13.44 -9.55
C ILE A 98 16.43 13.27 -9.89
N GLU A 99 17.06 14.32 -10.34
CA GLU A 99 18.49 14.36 -10.68
C GLU A 99 19.39 14.11 -9.46
N SER A 100 18.91 14.38 -8.23
CA SER A 100 19.71 14.14 -7.01
C SER A 100 19.72 12.69 -6.55
N PHE A 101 18.94 11.81 -7.19
CA PHE A 101 18.89 10.39 -6.86
C PHE A 101 19.81 9.59 -7.78
N THR A 102 20.59 8.72 -7.20
CA THR A 102 21.26 7.66 -7.95
C THR A 102 20.25 6.65 -8.49
N VAL A 103 20.60 5.95 -9.57
CA VAL A 103 19.75 4.86 -10.10
C VAL A 103 19.51 3.76 -9.06
N ALA A 104 20.47 3.47 -8.19
CA ALA A 104 20.33 2.50 -7.11
C ALA A 104 19.28 2.94 -6.06
N GLU A 105 19.23 4.22 -5.72
CA GLU A 105 18.21 4.77 -4.83
C GLU A 105 16.80 4.71 -5.45
N LEU A 106 16.69 5.01 -6.75
CA LEU A 106 15.43 4.85 -7.48
C LEU A 106 14.98 3.39 -7.49
N HIS A 107 15.89 2.45 -7.79
CA HIS A 107 15.61 1.01 -7.71
C HIS A 107 15.12 0.61 -6.32
N HIS A 108 15.74 1.11 -5.24
CA HIS A 108 15.32 0.78 -3.88
C HIS A 108 13.88 1.24 -3.60
N VAL A 109 13.49 2.44 -4.03
CA VAL A 109 12.10 2.92 -3.87
C VAL A 109 11.11 2.00 -4.60
N PHE A 110 11.42 1.61 -5.83
CA PHE A 110 10.59 0.68 -6.60
C PHE A 110 10.59 -0.73 -6.00
N ASP A 111 11.72 -1.19 -5.49
CA ASP A 111 11.84 -2.52 -4.90
C ASP A 111 10.96 -2.67 -3.67
N VAL A 112 10.93 -1.65 -2.80
CA VAL A 112 10.03 -1.64 -1.65
C VAL A 112 8.57 -1.44 -2.07
N ASN A 113 8.27 -0.33 -2.78
CA ASN A 113 6.89 0.09 -3.00
C ASN A 113 6.17 -0.78 -4.03
N THR A 114 6.82 -1.10 -5.14
CA THR A 114 6.20 -1.76 -6.28
C THR A 114 6.46 -3.26 -6.29
N PHE A 115 7.74 -3.66 -6.34
CA PHE A 115 8.09 -5.08 -6.45
C PHE A 115 7.83 -5.84 -5.15
N GLY A 116 7.88 -5.18 -3.98
CA GLY A 116 7.52 -5.77 -2.70
C GLY A 116 6.08 -6.27 -2.69
N SER A 117 5.12 -5.44 -3.13
CA SER A 117 3.72 -5.86 -3.23
C SER A 117 3.51 -6.99 -4.25
N LEU A 118 4.26 -6.96 -5.37
CA LEU A 118 4.19 -8.04 -6.37
C LEU A 118 4.73 -9.37 -5.83
N ARG A 119 5.82 -9.37 -5.03
CA ARG A 119 6.32 -10.59 -4.37
C ARG A 119 5.25 -11.19 -3.47
N ILE A 120 4.62 -10.37 -2.63
CA ILE A 120 3.52 -10.82 -1.75
C ILE A 120 2.37 -11.40 -2.59
N ASN A 121 1.89 -10.67 -3.59
CA ASN A 121 0.79 -11.12 -4.44
C ASN A 121 1.11 -12.45 -5.12
N LYS A 122 2.33 -12.62 -5.67
CA LYS A 122 2.76 -13.88 -6.29
C LYS A 122 2.75 -15.05 -5.31
N ALA A 123 3.12 -14.83 -4.06
CA ALA A 123 3.16 -15.88 -3.05
C ALA A 123 1.76 -16.34 -2.60
N ILE A 124 0.79 -15.43 -2.54
CA ILE A 124 -0.57 -15.75 -2.04
C ILE A 124 -1.56 -16.15 -3.13
N LEU A 125 -1.40 -15.66 -4.37
CA LEU A 125 -2.35 -15.86 -5.47
C LEU A 125 -2.63 -17.34 -5.81
N PRO A 126 -1.68 -18.28 -5.78
CA PRO A 126 -1.98 -19.70 -6.03
C PRO A 126 -3.10 -20.22 -5.12
N GLY A 127 -3.01 -20.00 -3.81
CA GLY A 127 -4.03 -20.43 -2.86
C GLY A 127 -5.36 -19.70 -3.02
N MET A 128 -5.34 -18.38 -3.31
CA MET A 128 -6.57 -17.62 -3.58
C MET A 128 -7.28 -18.13 -4.84
N ARG A 129 -6.54 -18.41 -5.93
CA ARG A 129 -7.10 -18.94 -7.18
C ARG A 129 -7.71 -20.33 -7.00
N GLU A 130 -7.04 -21.20 -6.24
CA GLU A 130 -7.55 -22.54 -5.94
C GLU A 130 -8.89 -22.48 -5.21
N ARG A 131 -9.01 -21.61 -4.21
CA ARG A 131 -10.25 -21.39 -3.46
C ARG A 131 -11.28 -20.54 -4.19
N LYS A 132 -10.91 -19.89 -5.30
CA LYS A 132 -11.74 -18.90 -6.02
C LYS A 132 -12.29 -17.82 -5.09
N SER A 133 -11.45 -17.35 -4.19
CA SER A 133 -11.84 -16.35 -3.18
C SER A 133 -10.60 -15.61 -2.68
N GLY A 134 -10.70 -14.30 -2.54
CA GLY A 134 -9.66 -13.46 -1.95
C GLY A 134 -9.90 -11.97 -2.16
N LEU A 135 -9.21 -11.16 -1.39
CA LEU A 135 -9.17 -9.71 -1.54
C LEU A 135 -7.74 -9.20 -1.45
N ILE A 136 -7.32 -8.43 -2.42
CA ILE A 136 -6.05 -7.72 -2.44
C ILE A 136 -6.33 -6.23 -2.31
N ILE A 137 -5.85 -5.58 -1.26
CA ILE A 137 -5.92 -4.12 -1.09
C ILE A 137 -4.52 -3.54 -1.25
N GLN A 138 -4.38 -2.60 -2.20
CA GLN A 138 -3.14 -1.86 -2.45
C GLN A 138 -3.24 -0.47 -1.86
N ILE A 139 -2.38 -0.12 -0.91
CA ILE A 139 -2.27 1.25 -0.42
C ILE A 139 -1.30 2.02 -1.31
N THR A 140 -1.86 2.75 -2.27
CA THR A 140 -1.09 3.55 -3.23
C THR A 140 -0.90 4.98 -2.73
N SER A 141 -1.37 5.96 -3.45
CA SER A 141 -1.37 7.38 -3.12
C SER A 141 -2.11 8.16 -4.21
N SER A 142 -2.68 9.31 -3.88
CA SER A 142 -3.07 10.30 -4.89
C SER A 142 -1.91 10.70 -5.82
N LEU A 143 -0.66 10.59 -5.33
CA LEU A 143 0.55 10.74 -6.14
C LEU A 143 0.84 9.54 -7.04
N GLY A 144 0.02 8.52 -7.06
CA GLY A 144 -0.07 7.50 -8.10
C GLY A 144 -0.89 7.95 -9.31
N ARG A 145 -1.57 9.10 -9.22
CA ARG A 145 -2.42 9.71 -10.28
C ARG A 145 -2.01 11.14 -10.61
N LEU A 146 -1.38 11.84 -9.67
CA LEU A 146 -0.93 13.22 -9.79
C LEU A 146 0.59 13.30 -9.66
N VAL A 147 1.20 14.25 -10.36
CA VAL A 147 2.64 14.53 -10.27
C VAL A 147 2.85 15.87 -9.58
N ILE A 148 3.69 15.86 -8.55
CA ILE A 148 4.14 17.09 -7.89
C ILE A 148 5.67 17.23 -8.03
N PRO A 149 6.21 18.46 -8.12
CA PRO A 149 7.64 18.66 -8.02
C PRO A 149 8.21 18.03 -6.74
N MET A 150 9.41 17.49 -6.77
CA MET A 150 10.12 16.87 -5.64
C MET A 150 9.53 15.56 -5.11
N GLY A 151 8.44 15.03 -5.66
CA GLY A 151 7.82 13.75 -5.28
C GLY A 151 8.13 12.59 -6.23
N ASN A 152 9.10 12.73 -7.11
CA ASN A 152 9.27 11.98 -8.34
C ASN A 152 9.41 10.45 -8.19
N ALA A 153 10.39 9.98 -7.43
CA ALA A 153 10.63 8.53 -7.29
C ALA A 153 9.46 7.84 -6.58
N TYR A 154 8.96 8.45 -5.52
CA TYR A 154 7.79 7.97 -4.80
C TYR A 154 6.57 7.94 -5.71
N GLY A 155 6.24 9.07 -6.36
CA GLY A 155 5.10 9.16 -7.28
C GLY A 155 5.19 8.12 -8.38
N ALA A 156 6.33 8.02 -9.07
CA ALA A 156 6.54 7.04 -10.14
C ALA A 156 6.32 5.59 -9.66
N SER A 157 6.81 5.23 -8.45
CA SER A 157 6.57 3.91 -7.88
C SER A 157 5.09 3.65 -7.58
N LYS A 158 4.34 4.69 -7.15
CA LYS A 158 2.90 4.58 -6.92
C LYS A 158 2.10 4.51 -8.22
N PHE A 159 2.49 5.23 -9.27
CA PHE A 159 1.92 5.06 -10.62
C PHE A 159 2.10 3.62 -11.13
N ALA A 160 3.27 3.03 -10.92
CA ALA A 160 3.52 1.65 -11.29
C ALA A 160 2.64 0.68 -10.49
N MET A 161 2.45 0.92 -9.17
CA MET A 161 1.55 0.12 -8.33
C MET A 161 0.10 0.20 -8.83
N GLU A 162 -0.39 1.40 -9.19
CA GLU A 162 -1.72 1.59 -9.77
C GLU A 162 -1.93 0.72 -11.00
N SER A 163 -0.99 0.80 -11.95
CA SER A 163 -1.07 0.02 -13.19
C SER A 163 -1.07 -1.49 -12.94
N PHE A 164 -0.19 -1.98 -12.06
CA PHE A 164 -0.17 -3.41 -11.72
C PHE A 164 -1.43 -3.87 -10.98
N ALA A 165 -1.96 -3.04 -10.06
CA ALA A 165 -3.17 -3.36 -9.32
C ALA A 165 -4.39 -3.39 -10.25
N GLU A 166 -4.52 -2.43 -11.16
CA GLU A 166 -5.59 -2.42 -12.15
C GLU A 166 -5.51 -3.63 -13.10
N ALA A 167 -4.30 -3.97 -13.58
CA ALA A 167 -4.11 -5.18 -14.39
C ALA A 167 -4.55 -6.44 -13.63
N LEU A 168 -4.16 -6.58 -12.36
CA LEU A 168 -4.57 -7.69 -11.51
C LEU A 168 -6.09 -7.70 -11.30
N HIS A 169 -6.74 -6.55 -11.13
CA HIS A 169 -8.19 -6.46 -10.98
C HIS A 169 -8.92 -7.17 -12.14
N TYR A 170 -8.52 -6.88 -13.37
CA TYR A 170 -9.12 -7.52 -14.54
C TYR A 170 -8.73 -9.00 -14.67
N GLN A 171 -7.47 -9.34 -14.44
CA GLN A 171 -6.96 -10.71 -14.58
C GLN A 171 -7.55 -11.68 -13.55
N LEU A 172 -7.95 -11.18 -12.38
CA LEU A 172 -8.40 -12.02 -11.26
C LEU A 172 -9.93 -12.17 -11.17
N LYS A 173 -10.71 -11.41 -11.92
CA LYS A 173 -12.18 -11.54 -12.00
C LYS A 173 -12.65 -12.99 -12.25
N PRO A 174 -12.06 -13.76 -13.19
CA PRO A 174 -12.49 -15.15 -13.42
C PRO A 174 -12.28 -16.07 -12.23
N PHE A 175 -11.46 -15.65 -11.25
CA PHE A 175 -11.17 -16.41 -10.03
C PHE A 175 -11.94 -15.88 -8.81
N THR A 176 -12.85 -14.94 -8.98
CA THR A 176 -13.62 -14.31 -7.88
C THR A 176 -12.69 -13.73 -6.79
N ILE A 177 -11.59 -13.13 -7.23
CA ILE A 177 -10.63 -12.45 -6.36
C ILE A 177 -10.74 -10.96 -6.65
N ASP A 178 -11.09 -10.17 -5.63
CA ASP A 178 -11.18 -8.73 -5.74
C ASP A 178 -9.82 -8.07 -5.56
N VAL A 179 -9.60 -7.00 -6.31
CA VAL A 179 -8.48 -6.08 -6.11
C VAL A 179 -9.05 -4.68 -5.92
N ALA A 180 -8.71 -4.06 -4.82
CA ALA A 180 -9.08 -2.69 -4.49
C ALA A 180 -7.83 -1.84 -4.24
N ILE A 181 -7.89 -0.58 -4.64
CA ILE A 181 -6.82 0.41 -4.49
C ILE A 181 -7.34 1.49 -3.55
N VAL A 182 -6.57 1.79 -2.50
CA VAL A 182 -6.80 2.96 -1.65
C VAL A 182 -5.76 4.01 -2.04
N GLU A 183 -6.22 5.22 -2.34
CA GLU A 183 -5.43 6.36 -2.81
C GLU A 183 -5.40 7.46 -1.73
N PRO A 184 -4.49 7.36 -0.72
CA PRO A 184 -4.34 8.39 0.30
C PRO A 184 -3.88 9.72 -0.29
N GLY A 185 -4.49 10.82 0.15
CA GLY A 185 -3.96 12.16 0.00
C GLY A 185 -2.79 12.44 0.96
N SER A 186 -2.78 13.63 1.58
CA SER A 186 -1.79 13.98 2.60
C SER A 186 -2.30 13.64 4.00
N PHE A 187 -1.51 12.85 4.72
CA PHE A 187 -1.80 12.40 6.09
C PHE A 187 -0.61 12.62 7.01
N SER A 188 -0.88 12.86 8.29
CA SER A 188 0.15 12.98 9.33
C SER A 188 0.66 11.58 9.71
N THR A 189 1.71 11.12 9.03
CA THR A 189 2.33 9.82 9.31
C THR A 189 3.86 9.94 9.32
N PRO A 190 4.58 9.05 10.05
CA PRO A 190 6.06 9.07 10.10
C PRO A 190 6.75 8.80 8.75
N VAL A 191 6.01 8.40 7.70
CA VAL A 191 6.60 8.04 6.41
C VAL A 191 7.39 9.18 5.76
N MET A 192 6.95 10.44 5.95
CA MET A 192 7.63 11.60 5.40
C MET A 192 8.87 12.01 6.21
N GLU A 193 8.90 11.73 7.51
CA GLU A 193 10.07 11.97 8.36
C GLU A 193 11.23 11.06 7.98
N ASN A 194 10.91 9.84 7.53
CA ASN A 194 11.84 8.81 7.09
C ASN A 194 12.00 8.77 5.55
N ALA A 195 11.58 9.83 4.85
CA ALA A 195 11.65 9.85 3.39
C ALA A 195 13.11 9.81 2.92
N LEU A 196 13.36 8.96 1.90
CA LEU A 196 14.66 8.93 1.23
C LEU A 196 14.88 10.27 0.51
N VAL A 197 16.02 10.88 0.76
CA VAL A 197 16.45 12.10 0.07
C VAL A 197 17.62 11.74 -0.85
N GLY A 198 17.59 12.22 -2.09
CA GLY A 198 18.67 11.94 -3.04
C GLY A 198 20.04 12.40 -2.50
N THR A 199 21.04 11.57 -2.68
CA THR A 199 22.37 11.77 -2.05
C THR A 199 23.30 12.69 -2.86
N GLU A 200 22.97 13.03 -4.11
CA GLU A 200 23.77 13.94 -4.94
C GLU A 200 23.60 15.41 -4.51
N SER A 201 24.18 15.75 -3.38
CA SER A 201 24.00 17.05 -2.70
C SER A 201 24.36 18.28 -3.53
N ARG A 202 25.29 18.14 -4.48
CA ARG A 202 25.68 19.24 -5.40
C ARG A 202 24.50 19.73 -6.23
N ILE A 203 23.55 18.86 -6.54
CA ILE A 203 22.41 19.14 -7.39
C ILE A 203 21.31 19.83 -6.58
N LEU A 204 21.18 19.55 -5.29
CA LEU A 204 20.12 20.11 -4.44
C LEU A 204 20.09 21.64 -4.47
N SER A 205 21.25 22.29 -4.48
CA SER A 205 21.34 23.75 -4.49
C SER A 205 20.81 24.37 -5.80
N ALA A 206 20.97 23.68 -6.92
CA ALA A 206 20.46 24.14 -8.22
C ALA A 206 18.92 24.19 -8.27
N TYR A 207 18.24 23.38 -7.43
CA TYR A 207 16.80 23.30 -7.34
C TYR A 207 16.17 24.12 -6.21
N ASN A 208 16.95 25.00 -5.54
CA ASN A 208 16.46 25.82 -4.42
C ASN A 208 15.20 26.63 -4.77
N ALA A 209 15.07 27.14 -5.99
CA ALA A 209 13.89 27.87 -6.44
C ALA A 209 12.62 27.01 -6.42
N VAL A 210 12.75 25.72 -6.74
CA VAL A 210 11.63 24.76 -6.69
C VAL A 210 11.41 24.24 -5.28
N SER A 211 12.49 23.88 -4.56
CA SER A 211 12.43 23.34 -3.20
C SER A 211 11.84 24.31 -2.19
N ASN A 212 12.10 25.61 -2.38
CA ASN A 212 11.64 26.68 -1.49
C ASN A 212 10.26 27.23 -1.85
N THR A 213 9.60 26.66 -2.88
CA THR A 213 8.23 27.02 -3.22
C THR A 213 7.31 26.58 -2.10
N LYS A 214 6.74 27.53 -1.39
CA LYS A 214 5.73 27.25 -0.35
C LYS A 214 4.36 27.01 -1.01
N PRO A 215 3.61 26.00 -0.58
CA PRO A 215 2.22 25.85 -0.99
C PRO A 215 1.45 27.15 -0.70
N ARG A 216 0.60 27.58 -1.63
CA ARG A 216 -0.26 28.77 -1.43
C ARG A 216 -1.40 28.52 -0.42
N MET A 217 -1.71 27.26 -0.16
CA MET A 217 -2.73 26.85 0.82
C MET A 217 -2.06 26.12 1.98
N PRO A 218 -2.55 26.28 3.21
CA PRO A 218 -2.07 25.47 4.32
C PRO A 218 -2.35 23.98 4.03
N ILE A 219 -1.33 23.14 4.16
CA ILE A 219 -1.49 21.69 4.08
C ILE A 219 -1.86 21.23 5.48
N ASN A 220 -3.16 21.02 5.72
CA ASN A 220 -3.65 20.36 6.93
C ASN A 220 -3.84 18.87 6.61
N PRO A 221 -2.92 18.00 7.06
CA PRO A 221 -3.06 16.57 6.81
C PRO A 221 -4.33 16.02 7.44
N SER A 222 -4.97 15.08 6.76
CA SER A 222 -6.13 14.35 7.30
C SER A 222 -5.70 13.39 8.42
N ASP A 223 -6.66 12.89 9.20
CA ASP A 223 -6.44 11.89 10.23
C ASP A 223 -6.10 10.53 9.59
N PRO A 224 -4.96 9.92 9.91
CA PRO A 224 -4.60 8.61 9.39
C PRO A 224 -5.63 7.50 9.68
N GLN A 225 -6.49 7.67 10.67
CA GLN A 225 -7.59 6.75 10.96
C GLN A 225 -8.56 6.60 9.77
N GLU A 226 -8.77 7.65 8.97
CA GLU A 226 -9.63 7.60 7.78
C GLU A 226 -9.21 6.50 6.78
N ILE A 227 -7.90 6.22 6.68
CA ILE A 227 -7.39 5.13 5.83
C ILE A 227 -7.76 3.77 6.41
N ALA A 228 -7.60 3.60 7.72
CA ALA A 228 -7.98 2.35 8.37
C ALA A 228 -9.49 2.08 8.26
N ASP A 229 -10.30 3.13 8.40
CA ASP A 229 -11.75 3.06 8.22
C ASP A 229 -12.14 2.72 6.77
N ALA A 230 -11.45 3.28 5.78
CA ALA A 230 -11.67 2.96 4.38
C ALA A 230 -11.32 1.50 4.07
N VAL A 231 -10.18 1.02 4.57
CA VAL A 231 -9.78 -0.39 4.44
C VAL A 231 -10.79 -1.31 5.11
N LYS A 232 -11.24 -1.00 6.35
CA LYS A 232 -12.27 -1.78 7.01
C LYS A 232 -13.55 -1.86 6.17
N ARG A 233 -14.05 -0.74 5.65
CA ARG A 233 -15.23 -0.74 4.78
C ARG A 233 -15.05 -1.66 3.57
N LEU A 234 -13.89 -1.64 2.90
CA LEU A 234 -13.60 -2.53 1.77
C LEU A 234 -13.58 -4.00 2.18
N VAL A 235 -13.06 -4.32 3.37
CA VAL A 235 -13.06 -5.68 3.92
C VAL A 235 -14.47 -6.16 4.19
N ASP A 236 -15.34 -5.31 4.74
CA ASP A 236 -16.74 -5.63 5.08
C ASP A 236 -17.67 -5.76 3.85
N MET A 237 -17.29 -5.15 2.72
CA MET A 237 -18.11 -5.23 1.50
C MET A 237 -18.19 -6.65 0.95
N PRO A 238 -19.35 -7.06 0.40
CA PRO A 238 -19.47 -8.35 -0.29
C PRO A 238 -18.48 -8.48 -1.46
N ALA A 239 -18.04 -9.71 -1.72
CA ALA A 239 -17.18 -9.99 -2.86
C ALA A 239 -17.86 -9.56 -4.19
N GLY A 240 -17.06 -9.00 -5.10
CA GLY A 240 -17.52 -8.51 -6.39
C GLY A 240 -18.24 -7.16 -6.37
N THR A 241 -18.41 -6.51 -5.20
CA THR A 241 -19.08 -5.20 -5.09
C THR A 241 -18.12 -4.05 -4.77
N ARG A 242 -16.85 -4.36 -4.56
CA ARG A 242 -15.82 -3.40 -4.15
C ARG A 242 -15.44 -2.49 -5.33
N PRO A 243 -15.37 -1.16 -5.12
CA PRO A 243 -14.84 -0.26 -6.14
C PRO A 243 -13.36 -0.58 -6.38
N LEU A 244 -12.89 -0.40 -7.63
CA LEU A 244 -11.48 -0.56 -7.93
C LEU A 244 -10.64 0.46 -7.16
N ARG A 245 -11.08 1.73 -7.08
CA ARG A 245 -10.37 2.81 -6.41
C ARG A 245 -11.21 3.50 -5.34
N THR A 246 -10.55 3.86 -4.25
CA THR A 246 -11.11 4.64 -3.13
C THR A 246 -10.13 5.75 -2.77
N VAL A 247 -10.48 6.98 -3.11
CA VAL A 247 -9.73 8.19 -2.75
C VAL A 247 -10.05 8.55 -1.29
N VAL A 248 -9.02 8.84 -0.49
CA VAL A 248 -9.20 9.16 0.95
C VAL A 248 -8.39 10.39 1.33
N GLY A 249 -9.00 11.28 2.11
CA GLY A 249 -8.41 12.53 2.55
C GLY A 249 -8.79 13.72 1.67
N THR A 250 -8.32 14.91 2.02
CA THR A 250 -8.73 16.18 1.40
C THR A 250 -7.61 16.90 0.64
N VAL A 251 -6.35 16.61 0.98
CA VAL A 251 -5.19 17.28 0.38
C VAL A 251 -4.58 16.41 -0.69
N PHE A 252 -4.30 16.98 -1.85
CA PHE A 252 -3.82 16.30 -3.06
C PHE A 252 -4.81 15.26 -3.63
N THR A 253 -6.11 15.39 -3.33
CA THR A 253 -7.14 14.48 -3.85
C THR A 253 -8.07 15.13 -4.86
N ALA A 254 -8.07 16.48 -4.92
CA ALA A 254 -8.91 17.21 -5.89
C ALA A 254 -8.65 16.73 -7.32
N GLY A 255 -9.70 16.36 -8.03
CA GLY A 255 -9.64 15.87 -9.41
C GLY A 255 -9.17 14.42 -9.58
N VAL A 256 -8.72 13.71 -8.51
CA VAL A 256 -8.28 12.31 -8.62
C VAL A 256 -9.46 11.40 -8.98
N GLU A 257 -10.63 11.60 -8.38
CA GLU A 257 -11.84 10.82 -8.69
C GLU A 257 -12.29 11.02 -10.15
N GLU A 258 -12.16 12.23 -10.68
CA GLU A 258 -12.47 12.53 -12.08
C GLU A 258 -11.48 11.83 -13.02
N LEU A 259 -10.16 11.88 -12.70
CA LEU A 259 -9.14 11.16 -13.44
C LEU A 259 -9.37 9.64 -13.43
N ASN A 260 -9.75 9.09 -12.28
CA ASN A 260 -10.06 7.68 -12.13
C ASN A 260 -11.26 7.29 -13.00
N SER A 261 -12.36 8.04 -12.91
CA SER A 261 -13.57 7.81 -13.70
C SER A 261 -13.29 7.90 -15.20
N ALA A 262 -12.51 8.88 -15.64
CA ALA A 262 -12.14 9.04 -17.04
C ALA A 262 -11.25 7.88 -17.52
N SER A 263 -10.28 7.44 -16.70
CA SER A 263 -9.39 6.32 -17.00
C SER A 263 -10.18 5.02 -17.13
N GLU A 264 -11.05 4.70 -16.16
CA GLU A 264 -11.87 3.48 -16.15
C GLU A 264 -12.80 3.43 -17.36
N LYS A 265 -13.45 4.56 -17.67
CA LYS A 265 -14.29 4.66 -18.87
C LYS A 265 -13.48 4.40 -20.14
N THR A 266 -12.33 5.04 -20.29
CA THR A 266 -11.49 4.90 -21.49
C THR A 266 -10.98 3.47 -21.64
N THR A 267 -10.55 2.84 -20.55
CA THR A 267 -10.12 1.44 -20.54
C THR A 267 -11.26 0.52 -20.96
N LYS A 268 -12.47 0.72 -20.43
CA LYS A 268 -13.64 -0.06 -20.80
C LYS A 268 -14.00 0.13 -22.27
N ASP A 269 -14.07 1.36 -22.76
CA ASP A 269 -14.39 1.66 -24.16
C ASP A 269 -13.38 0.98 -25.12
N LEU A 270 -12.10 0.98 -24.76
CA LEU A 270 -11.05 0.27 -25.51
C LEU A 270 -11.29 -1.24 -25.55
N TRP A 271 -11.57 -1.85 -24.41
CA TRP A 271 -11.80 -3.28 -24.29
C TRP A 271 -13.04 -3.72 -25.06
N ASP A 272 -14.15 -2.96 -24.96
CA ASP A 272 -15.36 -3.21 -25.73
C ASP A 272 -15.06 -3.17 -27.23
N SER A 273 -14.24 -2.20 -27.67
CA SER A 273 -13.84 -2.08 -29.08
C SER A 273 -12.97 -3.25 -29.58
N LEU A 274 -12.21 -3.88 -28.68
CA LEU A 274 -11.36 -5.04 -28.96
C LEU A 274 -12.06 -6.38 -28.74
N GLY A 275 -13.33 -6.39 -28.31
CA GLY A 275 -14.05 -7.61 -27.94
C GLY A 275 -13.49 -8.32 -26.71
N LEU A 276 -12.81 -7.58 -25.81
CA LEU A 276 -12.19 -8.09 -24.58
C LEU A 276 -13.06 -7.87 -23.34
N SER A 277 -14.34 -7.54 -23.51
CA SER A 277 -15.29 -7.32 -22.40
C SER A 277 -15.37 -8.57 -21.50
N THR A 278 -15.20 -8.34 -20.19
CA THR A 278 -15.25 -9.39 -19.15
C THR A 278 -16.55 -9.29 -18.36
#